data_c8e1f3707cc0d4e50e43e7342f76ce03
#
_entry.id   c8e1f3707cc0d4e50e43e7342f76ce03
#
_cell.length_a   1.000
_cell.length_b   1.000
_cell.length_c   1.000
_cell.angle_alpha   90.00
_cell.angle_beta   90.00
_cell.angle_gamma   90.00
#
_symmetry.space_group_name_H-M   'P 1'
#
loop_
_entity.id
_entity.type
_entity.pdbx_description
1 polymer ?
#
loop_
_entity_poly.entity_id
_entity_poly.type
_entity_poly.pdbx_seq_one_letter_code
_entity_poly.pdbx_strand_id
1 'polypeptide(L)'
;MRRMWSALILTAALAAPISAAPAAAAPALAPGGEPAAVVIRVYDPYRHDYHRWDHSEQARYRAYLRERHESYVAYERQRAAQRRAYWRWRHEHDEHER
;
A
#
# COMPACT_ATOMS: atom_id res chain seq x y z
N MET A 1 -24.55 -27.71 64.20
CA MET A 1 -24.34 -27.80 63.41
C MET A 1 -23.81 -27.34 62.57
N ARG A 2 -23.37 -27.38 62.00
CA ARG A 2 -22.74 -26.91 61.14
C ARG A 2 -22.60 -27.32 60.09
N ARG A 3 -22.51 -26.96 59.25
CA ARG A 3 -22.32 -27.19 58.16
C ARG A 3 -21.45 -26.78 57.51
N MET A 4 -20.92 -27.13 56.90
CA MET A 4 -19.99 -26.81 56.28
C MET A 4 -20.18 -26.77 55.14
N TRP A 5 -19.99 -26.00 54.47
CA TRP A 5 -20.01 -25.85 53.29
C TRP A 5 -18.99 -25.86 52.62
N SER A 6 -18.43 -26.49 52.22
CA SER A 6 -17.52 -26.55 51.32
C SER A 6 -17.83 -26.03 50.15
N ALA A 7 -17.67 -25.03 49.99
CA ALA A 7 -17.88 -24.51 48.79
C ALA A 7 -16.91 -24.83 47.88
N LEU A 8 -17.17 -25.58 47.11
CA LEU A 8 -16.33 -25.88 46.17
C LEU A 8 -16.21 -24.99 45.24
N ILE A 9 -15.45 -24.35 45.03
CA ILE A 9 -15.19 -23.57 44.00
C ILE A 9 -14.57 -24.09 42.97
N LEU A 10 -15.11 -24.35 42.09
CA LEU A 10 -14.52 -24.75 41.04
C LEU A 10 -14.15 -23.80 40.22
N THR A 11 -13.20 -23.41 40.11
CA THR A 11 -12.77 -22.58 39.18
C THR A 11 -12.35 -23.19 38.03
N ALA A 12 -13.03 -23.20 37.19
CA ALA A 12 -12.63 -23.73 35.97
C ALA A 12 -11.84 -22.76 35.27
N ALA A 13 -10.78 -22.91 35.36
CA ALA A 13 -9.98 -22.06 34.65
C ALA A 13 -10.00 -22.35 33.30
N LEU A 14 -10.53 -21.71 32.50
CA LEU A 14 -10.49 -21.92 31.29
C LEU A 14 -9.51 -21.42 30.61
N ALA A 15 -8.61 -21.76 30.35
CA ALA A 15 -7.65 -21.36 29.52
C ALA A 15 -8.08 -21.37 28.21
N ALA A 16 -8.49 -20.44 27.77
CA ALA A 16 -8.79 -20.43 26.45
C ALA A 16 -7.56 -20.46 25.65
N PRO A 17 -7.43 -21.27 24.88
CA PRO A 17 -6.30 -21.33 24.10
C PRO A 17 -6.39 -20.26 23.14
N ILE A 18 -5.58 -19.50 23.15
CA ILE A 18 -5.50 -18.61 22.21
C ILE A 18 -4.97 -19.14 21.06
N SER A 19 -5.67 -19.51 20.26
CA SER A 19 -5.15 -19.92 19.09
C SER A 19 -4.68 -18.79 18.43
N ALA A 20 -3.59 -18.56 18.49
CA ALA A 20 -3.02 -17.62 17.72
C ALA A 20 -3.17 -18.02 16.34
N ALA A 21 -3.95 -17.41 15.71
CA ALA A 21 -4.05 -17.68 14.38
C ALA A 21 -2.76 -17.41 13.77
N PRO A 22 -2.26 -18.24 13.08
CA PRO A 22 -1.07 -18.01 12.47
C PRO A 22 -1.27 -16.93 11.57
N ALA A 23 -0.64 -16.02 11.72
CA ALA A 23 -0.63 -15.03 10.84
C ALA A 23 -0.49 -15.60 9.53
N ALA A 24 -1.35 -15.29 8.77
CA ALA A 24 -1.32 -15.76 7.50
C ALA A 24 0.01 -15.57 7.01
N ALA A 25 0.52 -16.52 6.69
CA ALA A 25 1.81 -16.49 6.35
C ALA A 25 2.06 -15.57 5.29
N ALA A 26 2.73 -14.63 5.55
CA ALA A 26 3.33 -13.90 4.51
C ALA A 26 4.07 -14.89 3.68
N PRO A 27 4.00 -14.78 2.44
CA PRO A 27 4.66 -15.71 1.58
C PRO A 27 6.09 -15.76 1.98
N ALA A 28 6.51 -16.89 2.27
CA ALA A 28 7.83 -17.05 2.67
C ALA A 28 8.72 -16.66 1.53
N LEU A 29 9.64 -15.85 1.80
CA LEU A 29 10.58 -15.52 0.78
C LEU A 29 11.46 -16.73 0.60
N ALA A 30 11.65 -17.12 -0.57
CA ALA A 30 12.54 -18.20 -0.84
C ALA A 30 13.91 -17.82 -0.36
N PRO A 31 14.56 -18.68 0.34
CA PRO A 31 15.88 -18.38 0.82
C PRO A 31 16.81 -18.10 -0.35
N GLY A 32 17.50 -17.03 -0.25
CA GLY A 32 18.43 -16.69 -1.31
C GLY A 32 17.87 -15.95 -2.48
N GLY A 33 16.58 -15.72 -2.49
CA GLY A 33 16.01 -15.01 -3.59
C GLY A 33 15.64 -13.61 -3.19
N GLU A 34 15.87 -12.66 -4.02
CA GLU A 34 15.36 -11.35 -3.77
C GLU A 34 13.89 -11.34 -4.10
N PRO A 35 13.10 -10.63 -3.34
CA PRO A 35 11.70 -10.57 -3.67
C PRO A 35 11.55 -9.95 -5.05
N ALA A 36 10.71 -10.53 -5.83
CA ALA A 36 10.43 -9.98 -7.13
C ALA A 36 9.93 -8.57 -6.93
N ALA A 37 10.48 -7.65 -7.63
CA ALA A 37 10.05 -6.28 -7.52
C ALA A 37 8.61 -6.18 -7.98
N VAL A 38 7.80 -5.55 -7.18
CA VAL A 38 6.42 -5.33 -7.57
C VAL A 38 6.43 -4.18 -8.56
N VAL A 39 5.99 -4.45 -9.75
CA VAL A 39 5.91 -3.41 -10.75
C VAL A 39 4.53 -2.81 -10.67
N ILE A 40 4.48 -1.56 -10.31
CA ILE A 40 3.23 -0.85 -10.26
C ILE A 40 3.03 -0.16 -11.58
N ARG A 41 1.88 -0.37 -12.17
CA ARG A 41 1.55 0.29 -13.42
C ARG A 41 0.36 1.18 -13.19
N VAL A 42 0.40 2.35 -13.79
CA VAL A 42 -0.70 3.30 -13.71
C VAL A 42 -1.21 3.61 -15.11
N TYR A 43 -2.48 3.83 -15.21
CA TYR A 43 -3.10 4.13 -16.49
C TYR A 43 -2.91 5.61 -16.83
N ASP A 44 -2.51 5.87 -18.04
CA ASP A 44 -2.35 7.20 -18.59
C ASP A 44 -3.58 7.54 -19.40
N PRO A 45 -4.47 8.37 -18.90
CA PRO A 45 -5.68 8.72 -19.63
C PRO A 45 -5.44 9.69 -20.79
N TYR A 46 -4.27 10.26 -20.89
CA TYR A 46 -3.94 11.17 -21.98
C TYR A 46 -3.58 10.39 -23.26
N ARG A 47 -2.78 9.33 -23.10
CA ARG A 47 -2.39 8.50 -24.26
C ARG A 47 -3.09 7.15 -24.28
N HIS A 48 -3.90 6.84 -23.31
CA HIS A 48 -4.63 5.58 -23.23
C HIS A 48 -3.69 4.36 -23.18
N ASP A 49 -2.66 4.46 -22.38
CA ASP A 49 -1.73 3.36 -22.20
C ASP A 49 -1.33 3.22 -20.73
N TYR A 50 -0.45 2.30 -20.43
CA TYR A 50 -0.01 2.08 -19.07
C TYR A 50 1.46 2.41 -18.93
N HIS A 51 1.82 3.03 -17.84
CA HIS A 51 3.20 3.37 -17.53
C HIS A 51 3.63 2.72 -16.23
N ARG A 52 4.90 2.40 -16.16
CA ARG A 52 5.46 1.88 -14.95
C ARG A 52 5.65 3.02 -13.97
N TRP A 53 5.24 2.81 -12.73
CA TRP A 53 5.42 3.82 -11.69
C TRP A 53 6.54 3.38 -10.77
N ASP A 54 7.67 4.02 -10.85
CA ASP A 54 8.84 3.73 -10.04
C ASP A 54 9.26 4.99 -9.25
N HIS A 55 10.40 4.94 -8.62
CA HIS A 55 10.89 6.08 -7.85
C HIS A 55 11.13 7.31 -8.73
N SER A 56 11.57 7.08 -9.92
CA SER A 56 11.83 8.15 -10.87
C SER A 56 10.52 8.84 -11.25
N GLU A 57 9.49 8.06 -11.53
CA GLU A 57 8.18 8.61 -11.86
C GLU A 57 7.57 9.33 -10.67
N GLN A 58 7.72 8.79 -9.48
CA GLN A 58 7.26 9.44 -8.26
C GLN A 58 7.95 10.80 -8.06
N ALA A 59 9.23 10.88 -8.32
CA ALA A 59 9.96 12.13 -8.22
C ALA A 59 9.47 13.16 -9.23
N ARG A 60 9.16 12.73 -10.43
CA ARG A 60 8.62 13.60 -11.47
C ARG A 60 7.22 14.11 -11.12
N TYR A 61 6.42 13.25 -10.55
CA TYR A 61 5.09 13.64 -10.10
C TYR A 61 5.17 14.71 -9.00
N ARG A 62 6.09 14.55 -8.06
CA ARG A 62 6.29 15.54 -7.02
C ARG A 62 6.79 16.86 -7.60
N ALA A 63 7.68 16.81 -8.59
CA ALA A 63 8.16 18.00 -9.25
C ALA A 63 7.04 18.74 -9.98
N TYR A 64 6.15 17.98 -10.60
CA TYR A 64 4.97 18.56 -11.26
C TYR A 64 4.10 19.31 -10.26
N LEU A 65 3.83 18.72 -9.12
CA LEU A 65 3.01 19.39 -8.10
C LEU A 65 3.70 20.64 -7.56
N ARG A 66 5.01 20.57 -7.34
CA ARG A 66 5.75 21.73 -6.86
C ARG A 66 5.76 22.87 -7.88
N GLU A 67 5.91 22.54 -9.14
CA GLU A 67 5.90 23.53 -10.20
C GLU A 67 4.56 24.25 -10.25
N ARG A 68 3.51 23.56 -9.93
CA ARG A 68 2.17 24.13 -9.92
C ARG A 68 1.75 24.69 -8.56
N HIS A 69 2.63 24.68 -7.59
CA HIS A 69 2.35 25.13 -6.22
C HIS A 69 1.15 24.40 -5.60
N GLU A 70 1.03 23.12 -5.92
CA GLU A 70 -0.04 22.31 -5.37
C GLU A 70 0.47 21.42 -4.24
N SER A 71 -0.36 21.18 -3.25
CA SER A 71 -0.02 20.28 -2.17
C SER A 71 0.06 18.86 -2.68
N TYR A 72 0.88 18.05 -2.03
CA TYR A 72 1.03 16.68 -2.45
C TYR A 72 -0.25 15.88 -2.18
N VAL A 73 -0.73 15.23 -3.21
CA VAL A 73 -1.82 14.28 -3.13
C VAL A 73 -1.37 13.06 -3.90
N ALA A 74 -1.51 11.89 -3.32
CA ALA A 74 -1.09 10.67 -3.99
C ALA A 74 -1.78 10.53 -5.34
N TYR A 75 -1.06 10.01 -6.31
CA TYR A 75 -1.56 9.92 -7.68
C TYR A 75 -2.92 9.20 -7.75
N GLU A 76 -3.08 8.11 -7.00
CA GLU A 76 -4.32 7.38 -7.06
C GLU A 76 -5.50 8.14 -6.44
N ARG A 77 -5.26 9.19 -5.74
CA ARG A 77 -6.31 10.02 -5.17
C ARG A 77 -6.63 11.23 -6.03
N GLN A 78 -5.89 11.44 -7.09
CA GLN A 78 -6.14 12.54 -7.98
C GLN A 78 -7.36 12.27 -8.84
N ARG A 79 -8.01 13.32 -9.26
CA ARG A 79 -9.14 13.20 -10.17
C ARG A 79 -8.66 12.88 -11.57
N ALA A 80 -9.53 12.31 -12.36
CA ALA A 80 -9.19 11.92 -13.72
C ALA A 80 -8.62 13.07 -14.54
N ALA A 81 -9.22 14.25 -14.42
CA ALA A 81 -8.72 15.41 -15.16
C ALA A 81 -7.31 15.80 -14.73
N GLN A 82 -6.98 15.63 -13.45
CA GLN A 82 -5.66 15.97 -12.96
C GLN A 82 -4.63 14.92 -13.36
N ARG A 83 -5.02 13.66 -13.40
CA ARG A 83 -4.14 12.60 -13.90
C ARG A 83 -3.82 12.83 -15.37
N ARG A 84 -4.81 13.22 -16.13
CA ARG A 84 -4.61 13.51 -17.55
C ARG A 84 -3.68 14.70 -17.73
N ALA A 85 -3.84 15.75 -16.93
CA ALA A 85 -2.97 16.91 -16.98
C ALA A 85 -1.53 16.56 -16.62
N TYR A 86 -1.33 15.69 -15.66
CA TYR A 86 0.00 15.23 -15.29
C TYR A 86 0.67 14.51 -16.46
N TRP A 87 -0.03 13.55 -17.08
CA TRP A 87 0.55 12.79 -18.18
C TRP A 87 0.83 13.65 -19.41
N ARG A 88 -0.01 14.65 -19.65
CA ARG A 88 0.25 15.60 -20.71
C ARG A 88 1.55 16.37 -20.42
N TRP A 89 1.71 16.86 -19.22
CA TRP A 89 2.92 17.55 -18.80
C TRP A 89 4.13 16.64 -18.91
N ARG A 90 3.96 15.40 -18.50
CA ARG A 90 5.02 14.41 -18.51
C ARG A 90 5.53 14.15 -19.93
N HIS A 91 4.63 13.98 -20.86
CA HIS A 91 4.98 13.73 -22.26
C HIS A 91 5.61 14.96 -22.91
N GLU A 92 5.13 16.13 -22.61
CA GLU A 92 5.71 17.37 -23.12
C GLU A 92 7.15 17.54 -22.63
N HIS A 93 7.42 17.17 -21.37
CA HIS A 93 8.78 17.28 -20.83
C HIS A 93 9.71 16.20 -21.39
N ASP A 94 9.20 15.03 -21.67
CA ASP A 94 10.01 14.00 -22.29
C ASP A 94 10.45 14.40 -23.71
N GLU A 95 9.59 15.06 -24.42
CA GLU A 95 9.94 15.51 -25.76
C GLU A 95 11.05 16.55 -25.74
N HIS A 96 11.11 17.35 -24.71
CA HIS A 96 12.14 18.36 -24.61
C HIS A 96 13.47 17.79 -24.10
N GLU A 97 13.47 16.67 -23.46
CA GLU A 97 14.69 16.04 -22.98
C GLU A 97 15.39 15.21 -24.05
N ARG A 98 14.74 14.99 -25.16
CA ARG A 98 15.35 14.30 -26.27
C ARG A 98 15.98 15.33 -27.21
#